data_7e8aec35ea1c224027e751c898bf7817
#
_entry.id   7e8aec35ea1c224027e751c898bf7817
#
_cell.length_a   1.000
_cell.length_b   1.000
_cell.length_c   1.000
_cell.angle_alpha   90.00
_cell.angle_beta   90.00
_cell.angle_gamma   90.00
#
_symmetry.space_group_name_H-M   'P 1'
#
loop_
_entity.id
_entity.type
_entity.pdbx_description
1 polymer ?
#
loop_
_entity_poly.entity_id
_entity_poly.type
_entity_poly.pdbx_seq_one_letter_code
_entity_poly.pdbx_strand_id
1 'polypeptide(L)'
;GSTKFALGVNYGFVGGDKAYFKRSNTLGWGALIRPNPYISIGAWQTYALDFNDFESVADVAIRPFGDKYPLALFADASLFNNQSIDKALWSAGVSWELIEGVRLNARYFSTKGFSVGADLSFGNIGVAFNQMYDQNGKSGNGASSVRLGALDRTIFPELNPEKRFLKLDINGEIKYRKNLLFDNSTTLLEIINKIEKAKVDKNINGIVINFTNISANKELLWEIRQELQSFKESGKQVVIFIDRAGIDGYHFASVADKIVMDELGTISLEGYILGRSFYKKMLDNAHIGFEEIRLFKYKSAVENFAREQMSAADKEQRQELVDDWFAIAKDDITKSRKMNSDDFEKLVNETFLYSSDKAKELKLIDTTGRWVDCDKIMEKMYANYKSIDQKFYFDQPQPFDNKWSYEPKQIAVIYALGECSMDAGINARELVKDLQSAMNNDKVAAIVLRIDSPGGDALASDYIAEVLRQNKGKKPVIVSQGAVAASGGYWLSMYADTIVASPIT
;
A
#
# COMPACT_ATOMS: atom_id res chain seq x y z
N GLY A 1 2.67 -2.53 24.18
CA GLY A 1 3.75 -3.53 24.10
C GLY A 1 4.15 -3.79 22.67
N SER A 2 5.34 -4.31 22.42
CA SER A 2 5.74 -4.77 21.10
C SER A 2 5.11 -6.14 20.82
N THR A 3 5.04 -6.53 19.53
CA THR A 3 4.61 -7.88 19.17
C THR A 3 5.53 -8.97 19.73
N LYS A 4 6.79 -8.62 20.02
CA LYS A 4 7.83 -9.51 20.59
C LYS A 4 7.76 -9.66 22.10
N PHE A 5 7.42 -8.62 22.81
CA PHE A 5 7.47 -8.56 24.25
C PHE A 5 6.35 -7.70 24.81
N ALA A 6 5.66 -8.20 25.82
CA ALA A 6 4.66 -7.48 26.55
C ALA A 6 4.82 -7.67 28.06
N LEU A 7 4.58 -6.60 28.81
CA LEU A 7 4.44 -6.62 30.25
C LEU A 7 3.02 -6.22 30.59
N GLY A 8 2.43 -6.89 31.58
CA GLY A 8 1.10 -6.59 32.08
C GLY A 8 1.07 -6.54 33.59
N VAL A 9 0.24 -5.64 34.11
CA VAL A 9 -0.11 -5.57 35.55
C VAL A 9 -1.64 -5.46 35.62
N ASN A 10 -2.24 -6.19 36.51
CA ASN A 10 -3.65 -6.05 36.81
C ASN A 10 -3.90 -5.97 38.32
N TYR A 11 -4.99 -5.34 38.67
CA TYR A 11 -5.57 -5.38 40.01
C TYR A 11 -6.99 -5.93 39.89
N GLY A 12 -7.29 -6.98 40.61
CA GLY A 12 -8.60 -7.59 40.67
C GLY A 12 -9.21 -7.42 42.06
N PHE A 13 -10.53 -7.15 42.13
CA PHE A 13 -11.26 -7.14 43.38
C PHE A 13 -12.61 -7.83 43.19
N VAL A 14 -13.10 -8.45 44.25
CA VAL A 14 -14.43 -9.06 44.28
C VAL A 14 -15.24 -8.35 45.35
N GLY A 15 -16.39 -7.77 44.97
CA GLY A 15 -17.39 -7.22 45.85
C GLY A 15 -18.37 -8.32 46.29
N GLY A 16 -18.77 -8.32 47.58
CA GLY A 16 -19.69 -9.29 48.13
C GLY A 16 -19.21 -9.90 49.44
N ASP A 17 -19.85 -11.00 49.87
CA ASP A 17 -19.48 -11.67 51.12
C ASP A 17 -18.13 -12.39 50.97
N LYS A 18 -17.11 -11.88 51.64
CA LYS A 18 -15.74 -12.38 51.64
C LYS A 18 -15.61 -13.83 52.14
N ALA A 19 -16.62 -14.37 52.84
CA ALA A 19 -16.61 -15.76 53.29
C ALA A 19 -16.62 -16.76 52.15
N TYR A 20 -17.12 -16.38 50.99
CA TYR A 20 -17.17 -17.22 49.81
C TYR A 20 -15.99 -17.03 48.83
N PHE A 21 -15.23 -15.94 48.96
CA PHE A 21 -14.17 -15.56 48.02
C PHE A 21 -12.84 -15.39 48.76
N LYS A 22 -12.07 -16.49 48.82
CA LYS A 22 -10.77 -16.50 49.52
C LYS A 22 -9.70 -15.61 48.90
N ARG A 23 -9.88 -15.11 47.67
CA ARG A 23 -8.93 -14.24 46.95
C ARG A 23 -9.67 -13.01 46.43
N SER A 24 -10.19 -12.19 47.35
CA SER A 24 -11.04 -11.06 46.99
C SER A 24 -10.28 -9.87 46.44
N ASN A 25 -9.02 -9.67 46.84
CA ASN A 25 -8.16 -8.62 46.32
C ASN A 25 -6.88 -9.24 45.79
N THR A 26 -6.57 -9.05 44.50
CA THR A 26 -5.44 -9.64 43.86
C THR A 26 -4.63 -8.59 43.09
N LEU A 27 -3.30 -8.71 43.13
CA LEU A 27 -2.38 -7.97 42.29
C LEU A 27 -1.67 -8.98 41.40
N GLY A 28 -1.77 -8.79 40.09
CA GLY A 28 -1.11 -9.67 39.12
C GLY A 28 -0.11 -8.91 38.26
N TRP A 29 0.97 -9.58 37.89
CA TRP A 29 1.94 -9.10 36.93
C TRP A 29 2.41 -10.25 36.06
N GLY A 30 2.81 -9.96 34.82
CA GLY A 30 3.27 -10.98 33.92
C GLY A 30 4.05 -10.42 32.75
N ALA A 31 4.73 -11.33 32.07
CA ALA A 31 5.49 -11.06 30.87
C ALA A 31 5.17 -12.11 29.79
N LEU A 32 5.22 -11.66 28.56
CA LEU A 32 5.04 -12.51 27.39
C LEU A 32 6.13 -12.18 26.38
N ILE A 33 6.73 -13.23 25.80
CA ILE A 33 7.73 -13.13 24.75
C ILE A 33 7.31 -13.98 23.54
N ARG A 34 7.49 -13.44 22.34
CA ARG A 34 7.27 -14.12 21.07
C ARG A 34 8.55 -14.05 20.25
N PRO A 35 9.42 -15.07 20.33
CA PRO A 35 10.70 -15.05 19.62
C PRO A 35 10.56 -15.13 18.10
N ASN A 36 9.45 -15.66 17.59
CA ASN A 36 9.13 -15.80 16.18
C ASN A 36 7.60 -15.89 15.98
N PRO A 37 7.08 -15.92 14.75
CA PRO A 37 5.63 -16.00 14.50
C PRO A 37 4.98 -17.34 14.90
N TYR A 38 5.77 -18.32 15.30
CA TYR A 38 5.28 -19.66 15.62
C TYR A 38 5.17 -19.97 17.10
N ILE A 39 5.88 -19.23 17.97
CA ILE A 39 6.00 -19.55 19.40
C ILE A 39 5.69 -18.30 20.24
N SER A 40 4.90 -18.50 21.29
CA SER A 40 4.65 -17.52 22.36
C SER A 40 4.91 -18.19 23.70
N ILE A 41 5.64 -17.54 24.59
CA ILE A 41 5.95 -18.01 25.93
C ILE A 41 5.53 -16.91 26.91
N GLY A 42 4.76 -17.26 27.93
CA GLY A 42 4.28 -16.35 28.95
C GLY A 42 4.57 -16.84 30.36
N ALA A 43 4.66 -15.90 31.27
CA ALA A 43 4.66 -16.17 32.69
C ALA A 43 3.83 -15.09 33.39
N TRP A 44 3.02 -15.53 34.33
CA TRP A 44 2.12 -14.68 35.09
C TRP A 44 2.15 -15.03 36.56
N GLN A 45 2.14 -14.04 37.43
CA GLN A 45 2.02 -14.23 38.87
C GLN A 45 0.87 -13.39 39.46
N THR A 46 0.03 -14.03 40.22
CA THR A 46 -1.09 -13.36 40.96
C THR A 46 -0.86 -13.47 42.44
N TYR A 47 -0.81 -12.38 43.13
CA TYR A 47 -0.69 -12.30 44.58
C TYR A 47 -2.05 -11.94 45.21
N ALA A 48 -2.52 -12.77 46.13
CA ALA A 48 -3.74 -12.52 46.89
C ALA A 48 -3.44 -11.69 48.15
N LEU A 49 -3.82 -10.42 48.16
CA LEU A 49 -3.48 -9.45 49.19
C LEU A 49 -4.10 -9.82 50.54
N ASP A 50 -5.24 -10.50 50.53
CA ASP A 50 -6.00 -10.86 51.77
C ASP A 50 -5.45 -12.12 52.43
N PHE A 51 -4.65 -12.96 51.75
CA PHE A 51 -4.23 -14.29 52.23
C PHE A 51 -2.73 -14.55 52.19
N ASN A 52 -1.95 -13.59 51.76
CA ASN A 52 -0.50 -13.78 51.55
C ASN A 52 -0.15 -15.03 50.74
N ASP A 53 -0.94 -15.28 49.71
CA ASP A 53 -0.86 -16.42 48.82
C ASP A 53 -0.60 -15.97 47.37
N PHE A 54 0.24 -16.69 46.64
CA PHE A 54 0.48 -16.39 45.24
C PHE A 54 0.34 -17.61 44.35
N GLU A 55 -0.07 -17.37 43.14
CA GLU A 55 -0.15 -18.34 42.07
C GLU A 55 0.78 -17.91 40.95
N SER A 56 1.64 -18.81 40.49
CA SER A 56 2.50 -18.62 39.34
C SER A 56 2.03 -19.50 38.21
N VAL A 57 1.85 -18.91 37.04
CA VAL A 57 1.43 -19.58 35.81
C VAL A 57 2.52 -19.41 34.76
N ALA A 58 2.89 -20.50 34.13
CA ALA A 58 3.72 -20.50 32.92
C ALA A 58 2.89 -21.03 31.77
N ASP A 59 2.98 -20.39 30.62
CA ASP A 59 2.28 -20.79 29.39
C ASP A 59 3.19 -20.85 28.19
N VAL A 60 2.86 -21.75 27.27
CA VAL A 60 3.45 -21.84 25.94
C VAL A 60 2.35 -21.99 24.92
N ALA A 61 2.46 -21.28 23.82
CA ALA A 61 1.56 -21.45 22.69
C ALA A 61 2.34 -21.57 21.37
N ILE A 62 1.81 -22.37 20.46
CA ILE A 62 2.40 -22.63 19.15
C ILE A 62 1.36 -22.33 18.08
N ARG A 63 1.77 -21.63 17.03
CA ARG A 63 1.01 -21.46 15.78
C ARG A 63 1.65 -22.30 14.69
N PRO A 64 1.16 -23.52 14.38
CA PRO A 64 1.79 -24.40 13.39
C PRO A 64 1.92 -23.78 11.99
N PHE A 65 1.03 -22.88 11.65
CA PHE A 65 0.98 -22.19 10.36
C PHE A 65 1.42 -20.73 10.44
N GLY A 66 2.01 -20.31 11.56
CA GLY A 66 2.36 -18.92 11.84
C GLY A 66 1.15 -18.00 11.77
N ASP A 67 1.33 -16.81 11.19
CA ASP A 67 0.26 -15.82 11.06
C ASP A 67 -0.66 -16.05 9.85
N LYS A 68 -0.37 -17.05 9.02
CA LYS A 68 -1.17 -17.35 7.81
C LYS A 68 -2.56 -17.91 8.15
N TYR A 69 -2.65 -18.71 9.22
CA TYR A 69 -3.92 -19.24 9.74
C TYR A 69 -3.94 -19.05 11.25
N PRO A 70 -4.95 -18.37 11.82
CA PRO A 70 -5.02 -18.03 13.24
C PRO A 70 -5.47 -19.24 14.09
N LEU A 71 -4.71 -20.33 14.00
CA LEU A 71 -4.81 -21.54 14.82
C LEU A 71 -3.67 -21.55 15.83
N ALA A 72 -3.98 -21.57 17.12
CA ALA A 72 -2.99 -21.67 18.20
C ALA A 72 -3.28 -22.90 19.07
N LEU A 73 -2.26 -23.69 19.29
CA LEU A 73 -2.23 -24.74 20.33
C LEU A 73 -1.52 -24.14 21.53
N PHE A 74 -2.06 -24.33 22.72
CA PHE A 74 -1.45 -23.80 23.96
C PHE A 74 -1.45 -24.82 25.08
N ALA A 75 -0.51 -24.67 25.99
CA ALA A 75 -0.46 -25.38 27.26
C ALA A 75 0.01 -24.44 28.36
N ASP A 76 -0.56 -24.58 29.53
CA ASP A 76 -0.17 -23.83 30.72
C ASP A 76 -0.08 -24.73 31.96
N ALA A 77 0.70 -24.27 32.93
CA ALA A 77 0.81 -24.88 34.24
C ALA A 77 0.73 -23.82 35.33
N SER A 78 -0.07 -24.06 36.33
CA SER A 78 -0.28 -23.19 37.51
C SER A 78 0.23 -23.88 38.77
N LEU A 79 0.96 -23.11 39.58
CA LEU A 79 1.53 -23.57 40.85
C LEU A 79 1.28 -22.53 41.94
N PHE A 80 0.76 -22.97 43.08
CA PHE A 80 0.60 -22.15 44.29
C PHE A 80 1.85 -22.17 45.15
N ASN A 81 2.10 -21.13 45.94
CA ASN A 81 3.32 -20.89 46.70
C ASN A 81 3.74 -22.07 47.65
N ASN A 82 2.79 -22.84 48.12
CA ASN A 82 3.01 -23.94 49.10
C ASN A 82 2.92 -25.33 48.45
N GLN A 83 2.99 -25.41 47.09
CA GLN A 83 2.87 -26.66 46.37
C GLN A 83 4.19 -27.02 45.70
N SER A 84 4.47 -28.32 45.68
CA SER A 84 5.57 -28.89 44.89
C SER A 84 5.16 -29.03 43.41
N ILE A 85 6.14 -29.05 42.49
CA ILE A 85 5.92 -29.05 41.03
C ILE A 85 5.06 -30.21 40.55
N ASP A 86 5.16 -31.38 41.23
CA ASP A 86 4.34 -32.57 40.94
C ASP A 86 2.82 -32.35 41.14
N LYS A 87 2.45 -31.33 41.90
CA LYS A 87 1.05 -30.92 42.14
C LYS A 87 0.59 -29.78 41.26
N ALA A 88 1.38 -29.33 40.29
CA ALA A 88 0.99 -28.26 39.40
C ALA A 88 -0.28 -28.64 38.60
N LEU A 89 -1.22 -27.76 38.61
CA LEU A 89 -2.40 -27.87 37.74
C LEU A 89 -2.01 -27.43 36.33
N TRP A 90 -2.26 -28.29 35.36
CA TRP A 90 -1.97 -27.98 33.98
C TRP A 90 -3.21 -28.06 33.11
N SER A 91 -3.16 -27.36 32.00
CA SER A 91 -4.15 -27.47 30.95
C SER A 91 -3.50 -27.38 29.57
N ALA A 92 -4.19 -27.87 28.57
CA ALA A 92 -3.79 -27.74 27.17
C ALA A 92 -5.03 -27.52 26.30
N GLY A 93 -4.90 -26.75 25.24
CA GLY A 93 -6.04 -26.40 24.44
C GLY A 93 -5.70 -25.90 23.04
N VAL A 94 -6.76 -25.55 22.33
CA VAL A 94 -6.72 -24.99 21.00
C VAL A 94 -7.59 -23.74 20.92
N SER A 95 -7.12 -22.73 20.23
CA SER A 95 -7.88 -21.55 19.84
C SER A 95 -7.77 -21.36 18.35
N TRP A 96 -8.91 -21.31 17.68
CA TRP A 96 -8.96 -21.21 16.22
C TRP A 96 -9.96 -20.14 15.80
N GLU A 97 -9.52 -19.14 15.07
CA GLU A 97 -10.40 -18.19 14.40
C GLU A 97 -10.77 -18.76 13.04
N LEU A 98 -11.96 -19.38 12.98
CA LEU A 98 -12.46 -20.12 11.83
C LEU A 98 -12.73 -19.19 10.63
N ILE A 99 -13.39 -18.08 10.90
CA ILE A 99 -13.64 -16.96 9.99
C ILE A 99 -13.46 -15.67 10.78
N GLU A 100 -13.30 -14.54 10.11
CA GLU A 100 -13.13 -13.25 10.77
C GLU A 100 -14.29 -12.98 11.75
N GLY A 101 -13.94 -12.72 13.00
CA GLY A 101 -14.91 -12.46 14.06
C GLY A 101 -15.54 -13.67 14.71
N VAL A 102 -15.17 -14.92 14.32
CA VAL A 102 -15.63 -16.16 14.96
C VAL A 102 -14.45 -16.97 15.43
N ARG A 103 -14.28 -17.09 16.74
CA ARG A 103 -13.22 -17.87 17.37
C ARG A 103 -13.80 -19.04 18.16
N LEU A 104 -13.27 -20.22 17.95
CA LEU A 104 -13.58 -21.42 18.70
C LEU A 104 -12.43 -21.77 19.63
N ASN A 105 -12.76 -22.14 20.87
CA ASN A 105 -11.80 -22.50 21.91
C ASN A 105 -12.17 -23.86 22.51
N ALA A 106 -11.18 -24.70 22.72
CA ALA A 106 -11.33 -25.94 23.46
C ALA A 106 -10.12 -26.12 24.40
N ARG A 107 -10.34 -26.59 25.63
CA ARG A 107 -9.31 -26.73 26.65
C ARG A 107 -9.57 -27.96 27.50
N TYR A 108 -8.54 -28.75 27.74
CA TYR A 108 -8.54 -29.90 28.65
C TYR A 108 -7.70 -29.62 29.89
N PHE A 109 -8.17 -30.03 31.06
CA PHE A 109 -7.56 -29.73 32.35
C PHE A 109 -6.99 -31.01 33.01
N SER A 110 -5.94 -30.86 33.80
CA SER A 110 -5.35 -31.92 34.60
C SER A 110 -6.36 -32.60 35.53
N THR A 111 -7.45 -31.89 35.89
CA THR A 111 -8.58 -32.43 36.67
C THR A 111 -9.49 -33.34 35.85
N LYS A 112 -9.10 -33.73 34.63
CA LYS A 112 -9.85 -34.53 33.68
C LYS A 112 -11.14 -33.92 33.14
N GLY A 113 -11.42 -32.66 33.47
CA GLY A 113 -12.49 -31.88 32.88
C GLY A 113 -12.04 -31.22 31.56
N PHE A 114 -12.99 -30.70 30.79
CA PHE A 114 -12.70 -29.92 29.58
C PHE A 114 -13.64 -28.74 29.46
N SER A 115 -13.26 -27.76 28.67
CA SER A 115 -14.16 -26.65 28.31
C SER A 115 -14.19 -26.46 26.80
N VAL A 116 -15.32 -25.99 26.30
CA VAL A 116 -15.51 -25.53 24.93
C VAL A 116 -16.13 -24.15 24.94
N GLY A 117 -15.73 -23.31 24.01
CA GLY A 117 -16.22 -21.95 23.92
C GLY A 117 -16.24 -21.43 22.50
N ALA A 118 -17.01 -20.38 22.31
CA ALA A 118 -17.10 -19.62 21.07
C ALA A 118 -17.12 -18.12 21.37
N ASP A 119 -16.32 -17.36 20.63
CA ASP A 119 -16.31 -15.92 20.67
C ASP A 119 -16.81 -15.38 19.34
N LEU A 120 -17.81 -14.48 19.41
CA LEU A 120 -18.38 -13.78 18.26
C LEU A 120 -18.07 -12.30 18.36
N SER A 121 -17.49 -11.72 17.33
CA SER A 121 -17.17 -10.31 17.28
C SER A 121 -17.97 -9.57 16.21
N PHE A 122 -18.56 -8.47 16.60
CA PHE A 122 -19.33 -7.53 15.79
C PHE A 122 -18.62 -6.16 15.70
N GLY A 123 -17.29 -6.18 15.70
CA GLY A 123 -16.45 -4.98 15.73
C GLY A 123 -16.23 -4.48 17.16
N ASN A 124 -16.88 -3.40 17.58
CA ASN A 124 -16.76 -2.85 18.93
C ASN A 124 -17.50 -3.64 20.01
N ILE A 125 -18.32 -4.60 19.60
CA ILE A 125 -19.06 -5.50 20.49
C ILE A 125 -18.57 -6.91 20.26
N GLY A 126 -18.29 -7.65 21.31
CA GLY A 126 -18.00 -9.07 21.26
C GLY A 126 -18.81 -9.83 22.30
N VAL A 127 -19.19 -11.06 22.00
CA VAL A 127 -19.87 -11.97 22.91
C VAL A 127 -19.11 -13.27 22.96
N ALA A 128 -18.75 -13.72 24.15
CA ALA A 128 -18.07 -14.99 24.33
C ALA A 128 -18.87 -15.90 25.26
N PHE A 129 -18.90 -17.17 24.91
CA PHE A 129 -19.51 -18.26 25.66
C PHE A 129 -18.47 -19.32 25.93
N ASN A 130 -18.42 -19.82 27.15
CA ASN A 130 -17.56 -20.94 27.53
C ASN A 130 -18.34 -21.86 28.49
N GLN A 131 -18.34 -23.13 28.21
CA GLN A 131 -18.98 -24.15 29.02
C GLN A 131 -17.96 -25.18 29.47
N MET A 132 -17.92 -25.46 30.77
CA MET A 132 -17.06 -26.48 31.36
C MET A 132 -17.84 -27.78 31.57
N TYR A 133 -17.13 -28.89 31.42
CA TYR A 133 -17.61 -30.24 31.63
C TYR A 133 -16.66 -31.02 32.55
N ASP A 134 -17.22 -31.85 33.38
CA ASP A 134 -16.43 -32.80 34.21
C ASP A 134 -15.87 -33.97 33.41
N GLN A 135 -15.15 -34.88 34.08
CA GLN A 135 -14.58 -36.06 33.46
C GLN A 135 -15.61 -37.05 32.86
N ASN A 136 -16.87 -36.96 33.24
CA ASN A 136 -17.97 -37.81 32.77
C ASN A 136 -18.82 -37.09 31.68
N GLY A 137 -18.39 -35.90 31.25
CA GLY A 137 -19.13 -35.08 30.29
C GLY A 137 -20.36 -34.37 30.85
N LYS A 138 -20.53 -34.38 32.19
CA LYS A 138 -21.63 -33.62 32.82
C LYS A 138 -21.31 -32.14 32.82
N SER A 139 -22.29 -31.35 32.37
CA SER A 139 -22.19 -29.89 32.36
C SER A 139 -21.95 -29.34 33.77
N GLY A 140 -20.90 -28.56 33.89
CA GLY A 140 -20.51 -27.83 35.08
C GLY A 140 -20.81 -26.32 34.92
N ASN A 141 -19.89 -25.48 35.38
CA ASN A 141 -20.01 -24.05 35.29
C ASN A 141 -19.86 -23.55 33.85
N GLY A 142 -20.69 -22.57 33.50
CA GLY A 142 -20.54 -21.81 32.26
C GLY A 142 -20.23 -20.34 32.53
N ALA A 143 -19.56 -19.70 31.59
CA ALA A 143 -19.31 -18.27 31.63
C ALA A 143 -19.73 -17.63 30.30
N SER A 144 -20.39 -16.47 30.41
CA SER A 144 -20.68 -15.63 29.26
C SER A 144 -20.08 -14.25 29.51
N SER A 145 -19.49 -13.64 28.50
CA SER A 145 -18.97 -12.29 28.60
C SER A 145 -19.37 -11.44 27.40
N VAL A 146 -19.51 -10.15 27.65
CA VAL A 146 -19.74 -9.15 26.61
C VAL A 146 -18.57 -8.18 26.64
N ARG A 147 -17.93 -7.98 25.51
CA ARG A 147 -16.89 -6.98 25.30
C ARG A 147 -17.52 -5.75 24.64
N LEU A 148 -17.27 -4.57 25.23
CA LEU A 148 -17.66 -3.27 24.66
C LEU A 148 -16.42 -2.40 24.54
N GLY A 149 -16.21 -1.77 23.40
CA GLY A 149 -15.19 -0.76 23.20
C GLY A 149 -14.12 -1.13 22.16
N ALA A 150 -13.11 -1.91 22.50
CA ALA A 150 -12.00 -2.18 21.59
C ALA A 150 -12.47 -2.81 20.27
N LEU A 151 -12.09 -2.20 19.14
CA LEU A 151 -12.42 -2.71 17.82
C LEU A 151 -11.67 -4.02 17.57
N ASP A 152 -12.42 -5.03 17.15
CA ASP A 152 -11.93 -6.33 16.70
C ASP A 152 -12.49 -6.64 15.31
N ARG A 153 -12.01 -7.69 14.66
CA ARG A 153 -12.56 -8.18 13.39
C ARG A 153 -14.04 -8.50 13.56
N THR A 154 -14.79 -8.42 12.50
CA THR A 154 -16.25 -8.55 12.56
C THR A 154 -16.78 -9.62 11.61
N ILE A 155 -17.81 -10.35 12.05
CA ILE A 155 -18.50 -11.35 11.24
C ILE A 155 -19.44 -10.72 10.19
N PHE A 156 -19.76 -9.43 10.28
CA PHE A 156 -20.75 -8.80 9.41
C PHE A 156 -20.52 -8.97 7.91
N PRO A 157 -19.29 -8.88 7.37
CA PRO A 157 -19.06 -9.10 5.95
C PRO A 157 -19.47 -10.50 5.46
N GLU A 158 -19.32 -11.51 6.31
CA GLU A 158 -19.73 -12.89 6.01
C GLU A 158 -21.25 -13.09 6.05
N LEU A 159 -21.95 -12.33 6.92
CA LEU A 159 -23.41 -12.41 7.07
C LEU A 159 -24.15 -11.62 6.00
N ASN A 160 -23.56 -10.56 5.48
CA ASN A 160 -24.17 -9.68 4.48
C ASN A 160 -23.14 -9.32 3.41
N PRO A 161 -22.99 -10.14 2.36
CA PRO A 161 -22.01 -9.91 1.29
C PRO A 161 -22.47 -8.76 0.38
N GLU A 162 -22.15 -7.53 0.79
CA GLU A 162 -22.28 -6.33 -0.04
C GLU A 162 -21.10 -6.26 -1.02
N LYS A 163 -21.37 -5.78 -2.24
CA LYS A 163 -20.28 -5.41 -3.17
C LYS A 163 -19.78 -4.02 -2.85
N ARG A 164 -18.69 -3.95 -2.06
CA ARG A 164 -18.13 -2.71 -1.55
C ARG A 164 -17.11 -2.13 -2.50
N PHE A 165 -17.37 -0.92 -2.97
CA PHE A 165 -16.49 -0.16 -3.83
C PHE A 165 -15.91 1.04 -3.06
N LEU A 166 -14.59 1.10 -3.01
CA LEU A 166 -13.87 2.22 -2.40
C LEU A 166 -13.83 3.39 -3.39
N LYS A 167 -14.39 4.53 -3.01
CA LYS A 167 -14.21 5.77 -3.76
C LYS A 167 -12.83 6.35 -3.41
N LEU A 168 -11.90 6.25 -4.36
CA LEU A 168 -10.60 6.89 -4.27
C LEU A 168 -10.70 8.31 -4.83
N ASP A 169 -10.56 9.26 -3.94
CA ASP A 169 -10.49 10.67 -4.29
C ASP A 169 -9.03 11.05 -4.51
N ILE A 170 -8.62 11.14 -5.77
CA ILE A 170 -7.29 11.52 -6.20
C ILE A 170 -7.43 12.89 -6.85
N ASN A 171 -7.21 13.96 -6.09
CA ASN A 171 -7.41 15.31 -6.55
C ASN A 171 -6.09 16.10 -6.64
N GLY A 172 -6.03 17.01 -7.61
CA GLY A 172 -4.93 17.93 -7.80
C GLY A 172 -3.69 17.33 -8.42
N GLU A 173 -2.55 17.91 -8.11
CA GLU A 173 -1.26 17.48 -8.65
C GLU A 173 -0.75 16.23 -7.94
N ILE A 174 -0.31 15.23 -8.72
CA ILE A 174 0.36 14.02 -8.22
C ILE A 174 1.87 14.25 -8.32
N LYS A 175 2.57 14.03 -7.21
CA LYS A 175 4.02 14.21 -7.07
C LYS A 175 4.69 12.96 -6.50
N TYR A 176 6.00 12.89 -6.61
CA TYR A 176 6.78 11.87 -5.88
C TYR A 176 6.90 12.19 -4.39
N ARG A 177 7.08 13.46 -4.05
CA ARG A 177 7.27 13.95 -2.67
C ARG A 177 6.54 15.26 -2.44
N LYS A 178 5.91 15.40 -1.26
CA LYS A 178 5.32 16.67 -0.82
C LYS A 178 6.38 17.66 -0.39
N ASN A 179 6.10 18.95 -0.56
CA ASN A 179 6.87 19.99 0.09
C ASN A 179 6.61 19.98 1.61
N LEU A 180 7.57 20.51 2.39
CA LEU A 180 7.50 20.48 3.85
C LEU A 180 6.33 21.30 4.43
N LEU A 181 5.87 22.34 3.75
CA LEU A 181 4.84 23.25 4.23
C LEU A 181 3.81 23.55 3.13
N PHE A 182 2.55 23.62 3.51
CA PHE A 182 1.41 24.07 2.67
C PHE A 182 1.22 23.30 1.34
N ASP A 183 1.57 22.02 1.30
CA ASP A 183 1.42 21.18 0.12
C ASP A 183 0.29 20.15 0.34
N ASN A 184 -0.84 20.37 -0.34
CA ASN A 184 -2.00 19.48 -0.32
C ASN A 184 -1.98 18.45 -1.45
N SER A 185 -0.88 18.34 -2.21
CA SER A 185 -0.75 17.36 -3.28
C SER A 185 -0.81 15.93 -2.73
N THR A 186 -1.14 14.99 -3.59
CA THR A 186 -1.10 13.55 -3.27
C THR A 186 0.16 12.95 -3.86
N THR A 187 0.86 12.09 -3.09
CA THR A 187 2.05 11.43 -3.65
C THR A 187 1.69 10.13 -4.35
N LEU A 188 2.48 9.78 -5.37
CA LEU A 188 2.38 8.49 -6.06
C LEU A 188 2.37 7.31 -5.06
N LEU A 189 3.30 7.32 -4.11
CA LEU A 189 3.42 6.25 -3.11
C LEU A 189 2.18 6.15 -2.21
N GLU A 190 1.55 7.28 -1.85
CA GLU A 190 0.27 7.28 -1.12
C GLU A 190 -0.85 6.62 -1.92
N ILE A 191 -0.93 6.89 -3.24
CA ILE A 191 -1.93 6.31 -4.13
C ILE A 191 -1.70 4.79 -4.26
N ILE A 192 -0.48 4.38 -4.57
CA ILE A 192 -0.10 2.96 -4.68
C ILE A 192 -0.43 2.21 -3.38
N ASN A 193 -0.04 2.75 -2.24
CA ASN A 193 -0.34 2.13 -0.94
C ASN A 193 -1.85 2.02 -0.66
N LYS A 194 -2.65 2.99 -1.08
CA LYS A 194 -4.11 2.94 -0.96
C LYS A 194 -4.70 1.82 -1.83
N ILE A 195 -4.24 1.71 -3.08
CA ILE A 195 -4.70 0.65 -4.00
C ILE A 195 -4.27 -0.73 -3.48
N GLU A 196 -3.01 -0.89 -3.05
CA GLU A 196 -2.50 -2.14 -2.48
C GLU A 196 -3.26 -2.56 -1.21
N LYS A 197 -3.56 -1.62 -0.31
CA LYS A 197 -4.38 -1.90 0.88
C LYS A 197 -5.78 -2.39 0.49
N ALA A 198 -6.42 -1.73 -0.46
CA ALA A 198 -7.73 -2.15 -0.97
C ALA A 198 -7.66 -3.49 -1.72
N LYS A 199 -6.55 -3.80 -2.39
CA LYS A 199 -6.31 -5.05 -3.13
C LYS A 199 -6.29 -6.26 -2.20
N VAL A 200 -5.62 -6.15 -1.05
CA VAL A 200 -5.52 -7.26 -0.09
C VAL A 200 -6.74 -7.39 0.83
N ASP A 201 -7.58 -6.35 0.93
CA ASP A 201 -8.79 -6.38 1.76
C ASP A 201 -9.91 -7.17 1.07
N LYS A 202 -10.28 -8.30 1.65
CA LYS A 202 -11.35 -9.18 1.13
C LYS A 202 -12.73 -8.50 1.08
N ASN A 203 -12.92 -7.46 1.89
CA ASN A 203 -14.19 -6.73 1.96
C ASN A 203 -14.35 -5.67 0.86
N ILE A 204 -13.30 -5.39 0.10
CA ILE A 204 -13.35 -4.47 -1.04
C ILE A 204 -13.44 -5.26 -2.33
N ASN A 205 -14.48 -5.02 -3.11
CA ASN A 205 -14.73 -5.68 -4.39
C ASN A 205 -14.32 -4.82 -5.59
N GLY A 206 -14.14 -3.52 -5.39
CA GLY A 206 -13.74 -2.62 -6.46
C GLY A 206 -13.32 -1.24 -5.97
N ILE A 207 -12.81 -0.46 -6.92
CA ILE A 207 -12.42 0.95 -6.73
C ILE A 207 -13.18 1.80 -7.75
N VAL A 208 -13.64 2.98 -7.32
CA VAL A 208 -14.21 4.01 -8.18
C VAL A 208 -13.33 5.25 -8.10
N ILE A 209 -12.80 5.71 -9.24
CA ILE A 209 -11.90 6.87 -9.32
C ILE A 209 -12.59 7.98 -10.09
N ASN A 210 -12.58 9.19 -9.52
CA ASN A 210 -12.95 10.41 -10.23
C ASN A 210 -11.70 11.02 -10.89
N PHE A 211 -11.63 10.97 -12.22
CA PHE A 211 -10.52 11.52 -13.01
C PHE A 211 -10.93 12.85 -13.66
N THR A 212 -11.42 13.81 -12.87
CA THR A 212 -11.84 15.12 -13.39
C THR A 212 -10.90 16.26 -13.00
N ASN A 213 -10.09 16.09 -11.99
CA ASN A 213 -9.21 17.12 -11.46
C ASN A 213 -7.82 16.56 -11.09
N ILE A 214 -7.34 15.60 -11.88
CA ILE A 214 -6.01 15.02 -11.69
C ILE A 214 -5.03 15.65 -12.66
N SER A 215 -3.90 16.17 -12.13
CA SER A 215 -2.77 16.66 -12.89
C SER A 215 -1.55 15.78 -12.59
N ALA A 216 -1.10 15.05 -13.59
CA ALA A 216 0.08 14.18 -13.50
C ALA A 216 0.72 14.05 -14.88
N ASN A 217 2.04 13.79 -14.92
CA ASN A 217 2.68 13.42 -16.16
C ASN A 217 2.30 11.98 -16.59
N LYS A 218 2.54 11.64 -17.84
CA LYS A 218 2.16 10.32 -18.41
C LYS A 218 2.78 9.15 -17.67
N GLU A 219 3.98 9.30 -17.14
CA GLU A 219 4.69 8.24 -16.43
C GLU A 219 4.03 7.95 -15.06
N LEU A 220 3.67 8.97 -14.28
CA LEU A 220 2.92 8.80 -13.03
C LEU A 220 1.56 8.14 -13.27
N LEU A 221 0.85 8.56 -14.33
CA LEU A 221 -0.42 7.93 -14.72
C LEU A 221 -0.23 6.47 -15.13
N TRP A 222 0.87 6.16 -15.83
CA TRP A 222 1.19 4.80 -16.22
C TRP A 222 1.49 3.91 -15.00
N GLU A 223 2.27 4.36 -14.03
CA GLU A 223 2.53 3.59 -12.80
C GLU A 223 1.24 3.31 -12.01
N ILE A 224 0.38 4.31 -11.85
CA ILE A 224 -0.92 4.10 -11.19
C ILE A 224 -1.78 3.12 -12.00
N ARG A 225 -1.75 3.23 -13.34
CA ARG A 225 -2.45 2.32 -14.23
C ARG A 225 -1.98 0.86 -14.06
N GLN A 226 -0.67 0.62 -13.95
CA GLN A 226 -0.13 -0.72 -13.70
C GLN A 226 -0.62 -1.28 -12.36
N GLU A 227 -0.68 -0.44 -11.31
CA GLU A 227 -1.20 -0.87 -10.02
C GLU A 227 -2.70 -1.18 -10.07
N LEU A 228 -3.49 -0.40 -10.81
CA LEU A 228 -4.90 -0.70 -11.06
C LEU A 228 -5.08 -1.99 -11.88
N GLN A 229 -4.19 -2.27 -12.85
CA GLN A 229 -4.19 -3.53 -13.58
C GLN A 229 -3.92 -4.71 -12.63
N SER A 230 -2.93 -4.61 -11.76
CA SER A 230 -2.64 -5.60 -10.72
C SER A 230 -3.81 -5.79 -9.74
N PHE A 231 -4.51 -4.70 -9.41
CA PHE A 231 -5.75 -4.76 -8.62
C PHE A 231 -6.85 -5.56 -9.32
N LYS A 232 -7.05 -5.37 -10.63
CA LYS A 232 -8.01 -6.16 -11.44
C LYS A 232 -7.62 -7.64 -11.50
N GLU A 233 -6.34 -7.95 -11.64
CA GLU A 233 -5.82 -9.33 -11.67
C GLU A 233 -6.09 -10.09 -10.35
N SER A 234 -6.31 -9.37 -9.24
CA SER A 234 -6.79 -9.96 -7.99
C SER A 234 -8.28 -10.33 -8.00
N GLY A 235 -9.00 -10.15 -9.12
CA GLY A 235 -10.42 -10.45 -9.29
C GLY A 235 -11.35 -9.30 -8.89
N LYS A 236 -10.81 -8.10 -8.65
CA LYS A 236 -11.57 -6.91 -8.25
C LYS A 236 -11.80 -5.97 -9.43
N GLN A 237 -12.73 -5.04 -9.28
CA GLN A 237 -13.19 -4.20 -10.38
C GLN A 237 -12.74 -2.75 -10.23
N VAL A 238 -12.44 -2.12 -11.36
CA VAL A 238 -12.05 -0.71 -11.45
C VAL A 238 -13.07 0.04 -12.30
N VAL A 239 -13.61 1.12 -11.76
CA VAL A 239 -14.49 2.06 -12.46
C VAL A 239 -13.84 3.43 -12.44
N ILE A 240 -13.74 4.08 -13.60
CA ILE A 240 -13.18 5.43 -13.72
C ILE A 240 -14.20 6.36 -14.32
N PHE A 241 -14.42 7.47 -13.66
CA PHE A 241 -15.22 8.58 -14.16
C PHE A 241 -14.31 9.63 -14.78
N ILE A 242 -14.65 10.10 -15.98
CA ILE A 242 -13.95 11.15 -16.73
C ILE A 242 -14.93 12.23 -17.18
N ASP A 243 -14.47 13.48 -17.26
CA ASP A 243 -15.18 14.57 -17.94
C ASP A 243 -14.45 14.98 -19.22
N ARG A 244 -13.17 15.21 -19.15
CA ARG A 244 -12.29 15.52 -20.28
C ARG A 244 -11.03 14.69 -20.19
N ALA A 245 -10.68 14.05 -21.29
CA ALA A 245 -9.48 13.23 -21.34
C ALA A 245 -8.76 13.43 -22.67
N GLY A 246 -7.51 13.91 -22.63
CA GLY A 246 -6.55 13.76 -23.71
C GLY A 246 -6.03 12.34 -23.80
N ILE A 247 -5.10 12.06 -24.71
CA ILE A 247 -4.58 10.70 -24.93
C ILE A 247 -4.01 10.06 -23.66
N ASP A 248 -3.25 10.80 -22.85
CA ASP A 248 -2.69 10.29 -21.57
C ASP A 248 -3.80 9.95 -20.55
N GLY A 249 -4.79 10.84 -20.41
CA GLY A 249 -5.93 10.62 -19.52
C GLY A 249 -6.81 9.46 -19.96
N TYR A 250 -7.00 9.30 -21.27
CA TYR A 250 -7.76 8.18 -21.80
C TYR A 250 -6.97 6.86 -21.73
N HIS A 251 -5.66 6.90 -21.96
CA HIS A 251 -4.78 5.76 -21.74
C HIS A 251 -4.88 5.27 -20.29
N PHE A 252 -4.80 6.20 -19.33
CA PHE A 252 -5.04 5.88 -17.92
C PHE A 252 -6.43 5.29 -17.69
N ALA A 253 -7.49 5.96 -18.15
CA ALA A 253 -8.86 5.53 -17.90
C ALA A 253 -9.19 4.18 -18.55
N SER A 254 -8.52 3.83 -19.65
CA SER A 254 -8.77 2.59 -20.40
C SER A 254 -8.53 1.31 -19.60
N VAL A 255 -7.75 1.36 -18.49
CA VAL A 255 -7.55 0.21 -17.59
C VAL A 255 -8.84 -0.23 -16.91
N ALA A 256 -9.82 0.67 -16.77
CA ALA A 256 -11.05 0.41 -16.05
C ALA A 256 -11.89 -0.71 -16.71
N ASP A 257 -12.60 -1.47 -15.87
CA ASP A 257 -13.63 -2.41 -16.34
C ASP A 257 -14.85 -1.65 -16.88
N LYS A 258 -15.10 -0.46 -16.29
CA LYS A 258 -16.14 0.48 -16.74
C LYS A 258 -15.63 1.91 -16.70
N ILE A 259 -15.84 2.61 -17.81
CA ILE A 259 -15.60 4.05 -17.92
C ILE A 259 -16.95 4.75 -17.95
N VAL A 260 -17.17 5.64 -16.99
CA VAL A 260 -18.33 6.55 -16.94
C VAL A 260 -17.84 7.92 -17.38
N MET A 261 -18.52 8.57 -18.30
CA MET A 261 -18.15 9.88 -18.80
C MET A 261 -19.26 10.90 -18.58
N ASP A 262 -18.90 12.13 -18.23
CA ASP A 262 -19.87 13.22 -18.13
C ASP A 262 -20.64 13.37 -19.45
N GLU A 263 -21.95 13.69 -19.37
CA GLU A 263 -22.81 13.84 -20.54
C GLU A 263 -22.31 14.91 -21.52
N LEU A 264 -21.67 15.94 -21.00
CA LEU A 264 -21.04 17.02 -21.80
C LEU A 264 -19.52 16.84 -21.93
N GLY A 265 -19.01 15.68 -21.58
CA GLY A 265 -17.60 15.38 -21.62
C GLY A 265 -17.04 15.20 -23.04
N THR A 266 -15.72 15.22 -23.14
CA THR A 266 -14.99 15.03 -24.41
C THR A 266 -13.76 14.16 -24.23
N ILE A 267 -13.46 13.33 -25.23
CA ILE A 267 -12.19 12.61 -25.37
C ILE A 267 -11.44 13.19 -26.55
N SER A 268 -10.16 13.53 -26.35
CA SER A 268 -9.25 14.03 -27.39
C SER A 268 -8.10 13.04 -27.59
N LEU A 269 -8.01 12.47 -28.77
CA LEU A 269 -7.01 11.45 -29.14
C LEU A 269 -6.03 12.01 -30.17
N GLU A 270 -5.42 13.16 -29.87
CA GLU A 270 -4.54 13.89 -30.79
C GLU A 270 -3.15 13.29 -31.01
N GLY A 271 -2.80 12.20 -30.33
CA GLY A 271 -1.47 11.61 -30.37
C GLY A 271 -0.45 12.40 -29.54
N TYR A 272 0.84 12.22 -29.84
CA TYR A 272 1.94 12.83 -29.07
C TYR A 272 2.77 13.77 -29.93
N ILE A 273 3.29 14.82 -29.29
CA ILE A 273 4.19 15.80 -29.90
C ILE A 273 5.33 16.14 -28.94
N LEU A 274 6.55 16.23 -29.48
CA LEU A 274 7.74 16.66 -28.74
C LEU A 274 8.47 17.77 -29.50
N GLY A 275 8.01 19.00 -29.32
CA GLY A 275 8.58 20.20 -29.96
C GLY A 275 9.80 20.74 -29.23
N ARG A 276 10.49 21.69 -29.88
CA ARG A 276 11.63 22.44 -29.33
C ARG A 276 11.66 23.87 -29.88
N SER A 277 11.94 24.85 -29.00
CA SER A 277 12.15 26.23 -29.39
C SER A 277 13.61 26.48 -29.75
N PHE A 278 13.87 27.32 -30.78
CA PHE A 278 15.21 27.69 -31.23
C PHE A 278 15.42 29.20 -31.08
N TYR A 279 16.54 29.58 -30.48
CA TYR A 279 16.87 30.96 -30.11
C TYR A 279 18.02 31.54 -30.92
N LYS A 280 18.65 30.76 -31.82
CA LYS A 280 19.80 31.22 -32.61
C LYS A 280 19.54 32.53 -33.33
N LYS A 281 18.42 32.64 -34.02
CA LYS A 281 18.04 33.86 -34.77
C LYS A 281 17.86 35.09 -33.87
N MET A 282 17.35 34.89 -32.66
CA MET A 282 17.24 35.95 -31.65
C MET A 282 18.61 36.39 -31.16
N LEU A 283 19.52 35.44 -30.92
CA LEU A 283 20.91 35.69 -30.50
C LEU A 283 21.70 36.42 -31.60
N ASP A 284 21.58 35.96 -32.86
CA ASP A 284 22.21 36.58 -34.00
C ASP A 284 21.77 38.04 -34.16
N ASN A 285 20.48 38.36 -34.00
CA ASN A 285 19.94 39.72 -34.02
C ASN A 285 20.48 40.56 -32.87
N ALA A 286 20.81 39.98 -31.74
CA ALA A 286 21.45 40.62 -30.60
C ALA A 286 22.99 40.65 -30.71
N HIS A 287 23.55 40.21 -31.84
CA HIS A 287 25.02 40.09 -32.10
C HIS A 287 25.73 39.19 -31.09
N ILE A 288 25.03 38.16 -30.59
CA ILE A 288 25.56 37.16 -29.66
C ILE A 288 25.86 35.87 -30.44
N GLY A 289 27.13 35.51 -30.57
CA GLY A 289 27.55 34.22 -31.13
C GLY A 289 27.44 33.10 -30.09
N PHE A 290 27.08 31.91 -30.53
CA PHE A 290 27.05 30.72 -29.68
C PHE A 290 27.76 29.58 -30.40
N GLU A 291 28.82 29.01 -29.76
CA GLU A 291 29.54 27.84 -30.27
C GLU A 291 29.14 26.60 -29.48
N GLU A 292 28.78 25.53 -30.23
CA GLU A 292 28.44 24.23 -29.68
C GLU A 292 29.66 23.32 -29.74
N ILE A 293 30.12 22.81 -28.60
CA ILE A 293 31.11 21.73 -28.53
C ILE A 293 30.37 20.43 -28.22
N ARG A 294 30.23 19.58 -29.25
CA ARG A 294 29.49 18.31 -29.16
C ARG A 294 30.44 17.15 -29.40
N LEU A 295 30.48 16.18 -28.48
CA LEU A 295 31.33 15.00 -28.61
C LEU A 295 30.62 13.79 -29.24
N PHE A 296 29.28 13.68 -29.06
CA PHE A 296 28.50 12.53 -29.52
C PHE A 296 27.26 12.93 -30.33
N LYS A 297 26.81 12.03 -31.25
CA LYS A 297 25.73 12.24 -32.20
C LYS A 297 24.44 12.78 -31.53
N TYR A 298 24.00 12.14 -30.44
CA TYR A 298 22.71 12.41 -29.83
C TYR A 298 22.76 13.41 -28.67
N LYS A 299 23.91 13.99 -28.34
CA LYS A 299 24.02 14.98 -27.29
C LYS A 299 23.59 16.38 -27.80
N SER A 300 22.28 16.58 -27.92
CA SER A 300 21.66 17.75 -28.57
C SER A 300 21.25 18.86 -27.60
N ALA A 301 21.67 18.82 -26.33
CA ALA A 301 21.17 19.68 -25.24
C ALA A 301 21.13 21.17 -25.61
N VAL A 302 22.18 21.71 -26.26
CA VAL A 302 22.34 23.13 -26.55
C VAL A 302 22.02 23.53 -28.02
N GLU A 303 21.49 22.62 -28.83
CA GLU A 303 21.13 22.92 -30.21
C GLU A 303 20.15 24.10 -30.37
N ASN A 304 19.31 24.35 -29.39
CA ASN A 304 18.38 25.47 -29.38
C ASN A 304 19.04 26.86 -29.42
N PHE A 305 20.30 26.96 -29.03
CA PHE A 305 21.09 28.20 -29.12
C PHE A 305 21.98 28.22 -30.37
N ALA A 306 22.45 27.05 -30.80
CA ALA A 306 23.41 26.92 -31.89
C ALA A 306 22.77 26.79 -33.28
N ARG A 307 21.48 26.41 -33.38
CA ARG A 307 20.79 26.07 -34.60
C ARG A 307 19.44 26.76 -34.72
N GLU A 308 18.92 26.88 -35.95
CA GLU A 308 17.56 27.40 -36.22
C GLU A 308 16.49 26.30 -36.24
N GLN A 309 16.91 25.03 -36.37
CA GLN A 309 16.04 23.86 -36.41
C GLN A 309 16.75 22.62 -35.87
N MET A 310 15.98 21.57 -35.58
CA MET A 310 16.52 20.29 -35.11
C MET A 310 17.53 19.71 -36.05
N SER A 311 18.64 19.18 -35.55
CA SER A 311 19.50 18.30 -36.33
C SER A 311 18.78 16.98 -36.68
N ALA A 312 19.25 16.26 -37.68
CA ALA A 312 18.71 14.95 -37.99
C ALA A 312 18.76 13.99 -36.80
N ALA A 313 19.83 14.06 -35.98
CA ALA A 313 19.98 13.24 -34.79
C ALA A 313 19.00 13.61 -33.66
N ASP A 314 18.77 14.92 -33.42
CA ASP A 314 17.77 15.36 -32.42
C ASP A 314 16.34 15.00 -32.87
N LYS A 315 16.05 15.12 -34.17
CA LYS A 315 14.76 14.72 -34.74
C LYS A 315 14.53 13.21 -34.63
N GLU A 316 15.52 12.39 -34.96
CA GLU A 316 15.50 10.95 -34.83
C GLU A 316 15.19 10.52 -33.40
N GLN A 317 15.95 11.03 -32.44
CA GLN A 317 15.78 10.69 -31.03
C GLN A 317 14.40 11.08 -30.47
N ARG A 318 13.88 12.26 -30.86
CA ARG A 318 12.57 12.70 -30.40
C ARG A 318 11.43 11.98 -31.06
N GLN A 319 11.59 11.61 -32.34
CA GLN A 319 10.59 10.82 -33.05
C GLN A 319 10.44 9.44 -32.43
N GLU A 320 11.55 8.74 -32.14
CA GLU A 320 11.53 7.43 -31.46
C GLU A 320 10.78 7.52 -30.12
N LEU A 321 11.03 8.54 -29.29
CA LEU A 321 10.30 8.73 -28.03
C LEU A 321 8.79 8.89 -28.25
N VAL A 322 8.39 9.69 -29.23
CA VAL A 322 6.97 9.92 -29.56
C VAL A 322 6.31 8.65 -30.07
N ASP A 323 7.00 7.91 -30.92
CA ASP A 323 6.53 6.65 -31.51
C ASP A 323 6.36 5.57 -30.43
N ASP A 324 7.33 5.44 -29.51
CA ASP A 324 7.27 4.52 -28.37
C ASP A 324 6.09 4.86 -27.43
N TRP A 325 5.92 6.13 -27.07
CA TRP A 325 4.79 6.55 -26.22
C TRP A 325 3.45 6.23 -26.88
N PHE A 326 3.33 6.49 -28.19
CA PHE A 326 2.11 6.19 -28.94
C PHE A 326 1.86 4.68 -29.04
N ALA A 327 2.90 3.90 -29.32
CA ALA A 327 2.81 2.44 -29.41
C ALA A 327 2.33 1.82 -28.09
N ILE A 328 2.86 2.27 -26.95
CA ILE A 328 2.46 1.81 -25.61
C ILE A 328 1.01 2.18 -25.33
N ALA A 329 0.63 3.44 -25.54
CA ALA A 329 -0.74 3.88 -25.30
C ALA A 329 -1.73 3.12 -26.20
N LYS A 330 -1.41 2.95 -27.48
CA LYS A 330 -2.21 2.19 -28.45
C LYS A 330 -2.39 0.74 -28.00
N ASP A 331 -1.30 0.05 -27.67
CA ASP A 331 -1.34 -1.36 -27.24
C ASP A 331 -2.19 -1.54 -25.98
N ASP A 332 -1.98 -0.72 -24.99
CA ASP A 332 -2.73 -0.76 -23.74
C ASP A 332 -4.22 -0.44 -23.92
N ILE A 333 -4.57 0.59 -24.69
CA ILE A 333 -5.95 0.98 -24.96
C ILE A 333 -6.66 -0.11 -25.77
N THR A 334 -6.05 -0.60 -26.84
CA THR A 334 -6.66 -1.60 -27.72
C THR A 334 -6.91 -2.91 -26.99
N LYS A 335 -5.95 -3.37 -26.17
CA LYS A 335 -6.12 -4.55 -25.30
C LYS A 335 -7.24 -4.36 -24.29
N SER A 336 -7.22 -3.24 -23.57
CA SER A 336 -8.19 -2.98 -22.49
C SER A 336 -9.62 -2.80 -23.02
N ARG A 337 -9.77 -2.13 -24.16
CA ARG A 337 -11.09 -1.86 -24.79
C ARG A 337 -11.48 -2.93 -25.81
N LYS A 338 -10.66 -3.96 -26.03
CA LYS A 338 -10.88 -5.04 -27.00
C LYS A 338 -11.13 -4.48 -28.41
N MET A 339 -10.36 -3.50 -28.80
CA MET A 339 -10.44 -2.77 -30.07
C MET A 339 -9.35 -3.25 -31.02
N ASN A 340 -9.60 -3.21 -32.32
CA ASN A 340 -8.58 -3.45 -33.33
C ASN A 340 -7.59 -2.27 -33.38
N SER A 341 -6.31 -2.53 -33.61
CA SER A 341 -5.24 -1.54 -33.73
C SER A 341 -5.51 -0.52 -34.83
N ASP A 342 -5.95 -0.99 -36.01
CA ASP A 342 -6.22 -0.13 -37.19
C ASP A 342 -7.42 0.79 -36.94
N ASP A 343 -8.43 0.29 -36.20
CA ASP A 343 -9.58 1.10 -35.82
C ASP A 343 -9.20 2.20 -34.83
N PHE A 344 -8.29 1.92 -33.88
CA PHE A 344 -7.77 2.95 -32.98
C PHE A 344 -6.96 4.01 -33.76
N GLU A 345 -6.10 3.61 -34.70
CA GLU A 345 -5.34 4.55 -35.53
C GLU A 345 -6.26 5.45 -36.37
N LYS A 346 -7.36 4.93 -36.91
CA LYS A 346 -8.38 5.77 -37.57
C LYS A 346 -8.99 6.79 -36.62
N LEU A 347 -9.29 6.39 -35.37
CA LEU A 347 -9.82 7.33 -34.37
C LEU A 347 -8.84 8.48 -34.10
N VAL A 348 -7.55 8.22 -34.06
CA VAL A 348 -6.51 9.25 -33.85
C VAL A 348 -6.35 10.15 -35.10
N ASN A 349 -6.35 9.57 -36.29
CA ASN A 349 -5.98 10.29 -37.53
C ASN A 349 -7.15 10.98 -38.22
N GLU A 350 -8.40 10.46 -38.11
CA GLU A 350 -9.55 10.99 -38.82
C GLU A 350 -10.37 11.99 -38.01
N THR A 351 -10.60 11.71 -36.71
CA THR A 351 -11.44 12.54 -35.84
C THR A 351 -10.91 12.47 -34.42
N PHE A 352 -10.02 13.32 -34.05
CA PHE A 352 -9.35 13.28 -32.76
C PHE A 352 -10.22 13.73 -31.56
N LEU A 353 -11.38 14.37 -31.79
CA LEU A 353 -12.25 14.88 -30.72
C LEU A 353 -13.62 14.19 -30.74
N TYR A 354 -13.99 13.58 -29.62
CA TYR A 354 -15.21 12.79 -29.48
C TYR A 354 -16.08 13.32 -28.34
N SER A 355 -17.36 13.57 -28.65
CA SER A 355 -18.39 13.81 -27.63
C SER A 355 -18.74 12.53 -26.88
N SER A 356 -19.41 12.66 -25.74
CA SER A 356 -19.84 11.52 -24.91
C SER A 356 -20.70 10.49 -25.68
N ASP A 357 -21.66 10.94 -26.49
CA ASP A 357 -22.49 10.06 -27.29
C ASP A 357 -21.69 9.29 -28.32
N LYS A 358 -20.78 9.99 -29.04
CA LYS A 358 -19.92 9.35 -30.03
C LYS A 358 -18.91 8.40 -29.41
N ALA A 359 -18.33 8.77 -28.27
CA ALA A 359 -17.43 7.91 -27.51
C ALA A 359 -18.11 6.62 -27.04
N LYS A 360 -19.38 6.70 -26.65
CA LYS A 360 -20.18 5.54 -26.27
C LYS A 360 -20.51 4.66 -27.49
N GLU A 361 -20.93 5.25 -28.62
CA GLU A 361 -21.17 4.54 -29.87
C GLU A 361 -19.94 3.74 -30.31
N LEU A 362 -18.76 4.36 -30.23
CA LEU A 362 -17.46 3.78 -30.58
C LEU A 362 -16.88 2.85 -29.49
N LYS A 363 -17.59 2.63 -28.39
CA LYS A 363 -17.15 1.81 -27.23
C LYS A 363 -15.89 2.29 -26.56
N LEU A 364 -15.55 3.57 -26.72
CA LEU A 364 -14.48 4.20 -25.95
C LEU A 364 -14.87 4.33 -24.49
N ILE A 365 -16.15 4.47 -24.18
CA ILE A 365 -16.72 4.49 -22.84
C ILE A 365 -17.87 3.49 -22.72
N ASP A 366 -18.28 3.17 -21.48
CA ASP A 366 -19.34 2.21 -21.22
C ASP A 366 -20.70 2.88 -20.99
N THR A 367 -20.71 4.04 -20.32
CA THR A 367 -21.95 4.79 -20.06
C THR A 367 -21.66 6.26 -19.83
N THR A 368 -22.73 7.06 -19.89
CA THR A 368 -22.69 8.49 -19.59
C THR A 368 -23.44 8.78 -18.30
N GLY A 369 -23.09 9.87 -17.62
CA GLY A 369 -23.77 10.38 -16.44
C GLY A 369 -22.87 11.31 -15.65
N ARG A 370 -23.41 11.98 -14.63
CA ARG A 370 -22.66 12.94 -13.83
C ARG A 370 -22.03 12.31 -12.60
N TRP A 371 -20.90 12.85 -12.15
CA TRP A 371 -20.25 12.33 -10.93
C TRP A 371 -21.17 12.35 -9.71
N VAL A 372 -22.02 13.36 -9.57
CA VAL A 372 -22.98 13.44 -8.45
C VAL A 372 -23.98 12.28 -8.43
N ASP A 373 -24.24 11.66 -9.58
CA ASP A 373 -25.11 10.49 -9.73
C ASP A 373 -24.34 9.17 -9.80
N CYS A 374 -23.03 9.19 -9.56
CA CYS A 374 -22.17 8.01 -9.70
C CYS A 374 -22.70 6.81 -8.93
N ASP A 375 -23.16 6.99 -7.69
CA ASP A 375 -23.69 5.89 -6.88
C ASP A 375 -24.94 5.26 -7.51
N LYS A 376 -25.87 6.06 -8.04
CA LYS A 376 -27.03 5.56 -8.77
C LYS A 376 -26.66 4.80 -10.05
N ILE A 377 -25.61 5.25 -10.74
CA ILE A 377 -25.08 4.59 -11.93
C ILE A 377 -24.47 3.24 -11.52
N MET A 378 -23.70 3.22 -10.46
CA MET A 378 -23.08 2.00 -9.93
C MET A 378 -24.12 0.99 -9.42
N GLU A 379 -25.17 1.43 -8.75
CA GLU A 379 -26.29 0.57 -8.32
C GLU A 379 -26.98 -0.13 -9.49
N LYS A 380 -27.07 0.53 -10.65
CA LYS A 380 -27.61 -0.08 -11.88
C LYS A 380 -26.63 -1.08 -12.51
N MET A 381 -25.33 -0.87 -12.35
CA MET A 381 -24.29 -1.73 -12.91
C MET A 381 -24.02 -2.96 -12.04
N TYR A 382 -24.11 -2.81 -10.72
CA TYR A 382 -23.69 -3.83 -9.76
C TYR A 382 -24.78 -4.08 -8.72
N ALA A 383 -25.31 -5.29 -8.73
CA ALA A 383 -26.26 -5.71 -7.69
C ALA A 383 -25.57 -5.68 -6.31
N ASN A 384 -26.28 -5.22 -5.28
CA ASN A 384 -25.80 -5.06 -3.91
C ASN A 384 -24.59 -4.12 -3.78
N TYR A 385 -24.48 -3.12 -4.66
CA TYR A 385 -23.42 -2.10 -4.60
C TYR A 385 -23.52 -1.31 -3.30
N LYS A 386 -22.35 -1.03 -2.72
CA LYS A 386 -22.18 -0.08 -1.62
C LYS A 386 -20.91 0.74 -1.79
N SER A 387 -21.07 2.03 -1.74
CA SER A 387 -19.96 2.98 -1.73
C SER A 387 -19.32 3.06 -0.36
N ILE A 388 -17.98 3.11 -0.32
CA ILE A 388 -17.20 3.41 0.88
C ILE A 388 -16.33 4.62 0.56
N ASP A 389 -16.48 5.66 1.37
CA ASP A 389 -15.62 6.84 1.29
C ASP A 389 -14.20 6.52 1.76
N GLN A 390 -13.16 7.03 1.05
CA GLN A 390 -11.78 6.75 1.38
C GLN A 390 -11.38 7.25 2.76
N LYS A 391 -11.86 8.43 3.19
CA LYS A 391 -11.54 8.98 4.49
C LYS A 391 -12.07 8.08 5.59
N PHE A 392 -13.33 7.65 5.46
CA PHE A 392 -13.90 6.67 6.36
C PHE A 392 -13.07 5.37 6.39
N TYR A 393 -12.67 4.84 5.23
CA TYR A 393 -11.96 3.56 5.11
C TYR A 393 -10.53 3.61 5.68
N PHE A 394 -9.78 4.68 5.42
CA PHE A 394 -8.38 4.78 5.84
C PHE A 394 -8.19 5.35 7.24
N ASP A 395 -9.12 6.20 7.73
CA ASP A 395 -9.07 6.81 9.05
C ASP A 395 -9.68 5.92 10.16
N GLN A 396 -10.37 4.85 9.78
CA GLN A 396 -10.91 3.88 10.75
C GLN A 396 -9.76 3.23 11.53
N PRO A 397 -9.89 3.13 12.87
CA PRO A 397 -8.96 2.32 13.65
C PRO A 397 -8.98 0.89 13.09
N GLN A 398 -7.81 0.35 12.82
CA GLN A 398 -7.71 -1.04 12.39
C GLN A 398 -7.95 -1.97 13.57
N PRO A 399 -8.61 -3.12 13.37
CA PRO A 399 -8.70 -4.15 14.39
C PRO A 399 -7.30 -4.54 14.86
N PHE A 400 -7.17 -4.92 16.12
CA PHE A 400 -5.91 -5.42 16.65
C PHE A 400 -5.37 -6.52 15.75
N ASP A 401 -4.17 -6.29 15.19
CA ASP A 401 -3.49 -7.30 14.40
C ASP A 401 -3.06 -8.45 15.32
N ASN A 402 -3.70 -9.62 15.13
CA ASN A 402 -3.39 -10.81 15.90
C ASN A 402 -2.11 -11.51 15.44
N LYS A 403 -1.23 -10.81 14.71
CA LYS A 403 0.03 -11.36 14.24
C LYS A 403 1.05 -11.47 15.37
N TRP A 404 1.78 -12.59 15.40
CA TRP A 404 2.92 -12.79 16.27
C TRP A 404 4.24 -12.41 15.60
N SER A 405 4.22 -12.18 14.28
CA SER A 405 5.37 -11.74 13.51
C SER A 405 5.85 -10.37 13.95
N TYR A 406 7.14 -10.15 13.76
CA TYR A 406 7.77 -8.87 14.00
C TYR A 406 7.32 -7.81 13.00
N GLU A 407 7.54 -6.56 13.36
CA GLU A 407 7.58 -5.50 12.36
C GLU A 407 8.57 -5.92 11.26
N PRO A 408 8.12 -5.99 10.00
CA PRO A 408 9.01 -6.32 8.90
C PRO A 408 10.14 -5.28 8.84
N LYS A 409 11.30 -5.68 8.37
CA LYS A 409 12.35 -4.72 8.06
C LYS A 409 11.82 -3.72 7.04
N GLN A 410 12.25 -2.48 7.16
CA GLN A 410 11.81 -1.37 6.32
C GLN A 410 12.56 -1.38 4.98
N ILE A 411 11.91 -0.86 3.95
CA ILE A 411 12.54 -0.47 2.70
C ILE A 411 12.64 1.06 2.74
N ALA A 412 13.86 1.59 2.61
CA ALA A 412 14.05 3.02 2.51
C ALA A 412 13.81 3.48 1.07
N VAL A 413 12.85 4.39 0.87
CA VAL A 413 12.62 5.05 -0.42
C VAL A 413 13.26 6.43 -0.36
N ILE A 414 14.28 6.64 -1.17
CA ILE A 414 15.05 7.88 -1.24
C ILE A 414 14.82 8.52 -2.61
N TYR A 415 14.56 9.82 -2.63
CA TYR A 415 14.19 10.54 -3.84
C TYR A 415 15.33 11.43 -4.34
N ALA A 416 15.68 11.28 -5.62
CA ALA A 416 16.60 12.11 -6.37
C ALA A 416 15.83 12.82 -7.50
N LEU A 417 15.26 14.00 -7.20
CA LEU A 417 14.32 14.71 -8.08
C LEU A 417 14.89 16.04 -8.55
N GLY A 418 14.80 16.30 -9.84
CA GLY A 418 15.22 17.55 -10.47
C GLY A 418 16.68 17.57 -10.93
N GLU A 419 17.23 18.76 -11.15
CA GLU A 419 18.61 18.94 -11.61
C GLU A 419 19.62 18.50 -10.57
N CYS A 420 20.67 17.78 -11.00
CA CYS A 420 21.73 17.31 -10.13
C CYS A 420 22.73 18.44 -9.85
N SER A 421 22.87 18.85 -8.59
CA SER A 421 23.86 19.82 -8.15
C SER A 421 24.36 19.52 -6.73
N MET A 422 25.41 20.21 -6.29
CA MET A 422 26.00 19.95 -4.96
C MET A 422 25.07 20.38 -3.81
N ASP A 423 24.37 21.52 -3.95
CA ASP A 423 23.66 22.19 -2.84
C ASP A 423 22.23 22.64 -3.20
N ALA A 424 21.70 22.28 -4.38
CA ALA A 424 20.35 22.61 -4.84
C ALA A 424 19.78 21.46 -5.69
N GLY A 425 18.49 21.49 -6.01
CA GLY A 425 17.83 20.41 -6.77
C GLY A 425 17.99 19.06 -6.10
N ILE A 426 18.61 18.09 -6.79
CA ILE A 426 19.19 16.90 -6.13
C ILE A 426 20.42 17.39 -5.36
N ASN A 427 20.24 17.77 -4.13
CA ASN A 427 21.31 18.19 -3.26
C ASN A 427 22.22 17.00 -2.95
N ALA A 428 23.35 16.88 -3.68
CA ALA A 428 24.22 15.71 -3.59
C ALA A 428 24.78 15.50 -2.19
N ARG A 429 25.08 16.58 -1.46
CA ARG A 429 25.62 16.48 -0.08
C ARG A 429 24.61 15.90 0.90
N GLU A 430 23.34 16.24 0.77
CA GLU A 430 22.26 15.68 1.61
C GLU A 430 21.88 14.27 1.18
N LEU A 431 21.74 14.04 -0.11
CA LEU A 431 21.38 12.72 -0.64
C LEU A 431 22.43 11.64 -0.24
N VAL A 432 23.71 12.00 -0.24
CA VAL A 432 24.79 11.13 0.26
C VAL A 432 24.61 10.79 1.73
N LYS A 433 24.24 11.74 2.58
CA LYS A 433 23.96 11.48 4.01
C LYS A 433 22.76 10.57 4.18
N ASP A 434 21.70 10.78 3.42
CA ASP A 434 20.49 9.95 3.46
C ASP A 434 20.81 8.50 3.04
N LEU A 435 21.55 8.31 1.96
CA LEU A 435 22.00 7.00 1.50
C LEU A 435 22.87 6.30 2.55
N GLN A 436 23.86 7.00 3.13
CA GLN A 436 24.73 6.47 4.18
C GLN A 436 23.94 6.11 5.44
N SER A 437 22.99 6.95 5.84
CA SER A 437 22.10 6.69 6.98
C SER A 437 21.26 5.42 6.75
N ALA A 438 20.65 5.28 5.59
CA ALA A 438 19.87 4.09 5.24
C ALA A 438 20.76 2.83 5.17
N MET A 439 21.98 2.94 4.63
CA MET A 439 22.96 1.85 4.57
C MET A 439 23.39 1.36 5.95
N ASN A 440 23.45 2.26 6.95
CA ASN A 440 23.91 1.93 8.31
C ASN A 440 22.76 1.56 9.26
N ASN A 441 21.50 1.73 8.88
CA ASN A 441 20.36 1.45 9.74
C ASN A 441 19.97 -0.03 9.67
N ASP A 442 20.13 -0.78 10.74
CA ASP A 442 19.81 -2.22 10.83
C ASP A 442 18.33 -2.55 10.60
N LYS A 443 17.42 -1.58 10.77
CA LYS A 443 16.00 -1.73 10.48
C LYS A 443 15.70 -1.70 8.98
N VAL A 444 16.59 -1.13 8.17
CA VAL A 444 16.45 -1.04 6.71
C VAL A 444 17.04 -2.28 6.06
N ALA A 445 16.23 -3.02 5.31
CA ALA A 445 16.65 -4.22 4.60
C ALA A 445 17.16 -3.94 3.18
N ALA A 446 16.57 -2.95 2.50
CA ALA A 446 16.89 -2.57 1.13
C ALA A 446 16.62 -1.07 0.91
N ILE A 447 17.20 -0.52 -0.14
CA ILE A 447 17.01 0.88 -0.55
C ILE A 447 16.41 0.91 -1.96
N VAL A 448 15.37 1.70 -2.15
CA VAL A 448 14.87 2.12 -3.45
C VAL A 448 15.26 3.57 -3.66
N LEU A 449 16.11 3.83 -4.65
CA LEU A 449 16.47 5.18 -5.08
C LEU A 449 15.60 5.56 -6.27
N ARG A 450 14.61 6.42 -6.02
CA ARG A 450 13.73 6.96 -7.09
C ARG A 450 14.39 8.16 -7.73
N ILE A 451 14.64 8.08 -9.03
CA ILE A 451 15.32 9.12 -9.81
C ILE A 451 14.36 9.69 -10.85
N ASP A 452 14.16 10.99 -10.81
CA ASP A 452 13.49 11.76 -11.87
C ASP A 452 14.30 13.04 -12.12
N SER A 453 15.25 12.96 -13.07
CA SER A 453 16.31 13.96 -13.24
C SER A 453 16.78 14.06 -14.68
N PRO A 454 16.87 15.28 -15.24
CA PRO A 454 17.53 15.51 -16.52
C PRO A 454 19.06 15.41 -16.46
N GLY A 455 19.63 15.23 -15.26
CA GLY A 455 21.05 15.33 -14.98
C GLY A 455 21.44 16.68 -14.43
N GLY A 456 22.66 17.13 -14.69
CA GLY A 456 23.22 18.40 -14.20
C GLY A 456 24.72 18.30 -14.01
N ASP A 457 25.23 18.75 -12.85
CA ASP A 457 26.65 18.74 -12.51
C ASP A 457 27.22 17.32 -12.44
N ALA A 458 28.28 17.06 -13.21
CA ALA A 458 28.97 15.78 -13.26
C ALA A 458 29.61 15.41 -11.92
N LEU A 459 30.20 16.38 -11.20
CA LEU A 459 30.82 16.15 -9.89
C LEU A 459 29.78 15.74 -8.86
N ALA A 460 28.63 16.41 -8.84
CA ALA A 460 27.54 16.08 -7.94
C ALA A 460 26.98 14.67 -8.24
N SER A 461 26.85 14.31 -9.52
CA SER A 461 26.39 12.99 -9.94
C SER A 461 27.38 11.89 -9.54
N ASP A 462 28.67 12.11 -9.75
CA ASP A 462 29.72 11.18 -9.35
C ASP A 462 29.81 11.01 -7.82
N TYR A 463 29.63 12.10 -7.08
CA TYR A 463 29.65 12.08 -5.61
C TYR A 463 28.56 11.15 -5.02
N ILE A 464 27.38 11.14 -5.65
CA ILE A 464 26.29 10.23 -5.26
C ILE A 464 26.59 8.80 -5.71
N ALA A 465 27.01 8.63 -6.97
CA ALA A 465 27.33 7.32 -7.54
C ALA A 465 28.43 6.60 -6.76
N GLU A 466 29.44 7.34 -6.29
CA GLU A 466 30.56 6.80 -5.50
C GLU A 466 30.08 6.19 -4.17
N VAL A 467 29.05 6.77 -3.51
CA VAL A 467 28.49 6.19 -2.29
C VAL A 467 27.86 4.82 -2.58
N LEU A 468 27.17 4.68 -3.70
CA LEU A 468 26.60 3.39 -4.11
C LEU A 468 27.70 2.37 -4.41
N ARG A 469 28.76 2.80 -5.12
CA ARG A 469 29.93 1.96 -5.43
C ARG A 469 30.63 1.46 -4.17
N GLN A 470 30.92 2.34 -3.21
CA GLN A 470 31.61 2.02 -1.95
C GLN A 470 30.79 1.09 -1.04
N ASN A 471 29.47 1.14 -1.11
CA ASN A 471 28.58 0.35 -0.28
C ASN A 471 27.97 -0.86 -1.02
N LYS A 472 28.46 -1.19 -2.21
CA LYS A 472 27.97 -2.32 -3.00
C LYS A 472 28.07 -3.63 -2.21
N GLY A 473 26.95 -4.39 -2.18
CA GLY A 473 26.85 -5.63 -1.44
C GLY A 473 26.51 -5.49 0.05
N LYS A 474 26.48 -4.28 0.62
CA LYS A 474 26.09 -4.06 2.02
C LYS A 474 24.58 -4.21 2.21
N LYS A 475 23.80 -3.61 1.32
CA LYS A 475 22.35 -3.77 1.21
C LYS A 475 21.96 -3.71 -0.26
N PRO A 476 20.89 -4.41 -0.67
CA PRO A 476 20.35 -4.26 -2.02
C PRO A 476 19.92 -2.80 -2.29
N VAL A 477 20.37 -2.26 -3.41
CA VAL A 477 19.96 -0.95 -3.92
C VAL A 477 19.30 -1.13 -5.27
N ILE A 478 18.03 -0.78 -5.35
CA ILE A 478 17.26 -0.78 -6.59
C ILE A 478 17.04 0.67 -6.99
N VAL A 479 17.43 1.03 -8.20
CA VAL A 479 17.07 2.32 -8.78
C VAL A 479 15.76 2.17 -9.53
N SER A 480 14.80 3.05 -9.24
CA SER A 480 13.55 3.21 -9.98
C SER A 480 13.59 4.55 -10.72
N GLN A 481 13.64 4.50 -12.04
CA GLN A 481 13.68 5.69 -12.89
C GLN A 481 12.27 6.20 -13.18
N GLY A 482 12.05 7.50 -13.04
CA GLY A 482 10.81 8.21 -13.29
C GLY A 482 10.66 8.66 -14.74
N ALA A 483 9.99 9.79 -14.94
CA ALA A 483 9.72 10.32 -16.28
C ALA A 483 11.00 10.67 -17.06
N VAL A 484 12.07 11.06 -16.35
CA VAL A 484 13.37 11.40 -16.93
C VAL A 484 14.50 10.82 -16.08
N ALA A 485 15.44 10.13 -16.70
CA ALA A 485 16.67 9.68 -16.07
C ALA A 485 17.86 9.86 -17.06
N ALA A 486 18.16 11.12 -17.36
CA ALA A 486 19.15 11.47 -18.39
C ALA A 486 20.45 11.98 -17.79
N SER A 487 21.58 11.85 -18.53
CA SER A 487 22.88 12.41 -18.18
C SER A 487 23.31 12.05 -16.74
N GLY A 488 23.48 13.05 -15.84
CA GLY A 488 23.74 12.83 -14.42
C GLY A 488 22.72 11.96 -13.72
N GLY A 489 21.43 12.05 -14.08
CA GLY A 489 20.37 11.20 -13.54
C GLY A 489 20.59 9.72 -13.84
N TYR A 490 21.10 9.39 -15.02
CA TYR A 490 21.51 8.00 -15.34
C TYR A 490 22.84 7.64 -14.63
N TRP A 491 23.81 8.56 -14.56
CA TRP A 491 25.09 8.32 -13.94
C TRP A 491 24.98 7.85 -12.50
N LEU A 492 24.15 8.54 -11.70
CA LEU A 492 23.96 8.14 -10.30
C LEU A 492 23.24 6.79 -10.12
N SER A 493 22.69 6.21 -11.22
CA SER A 493 22.05 4.88 -11.22
C SER A 493 23.06 3.72 -11.44
N MET A 494 24.21 3.97 -12.03
CA MET A 494 25.04 2.92 -12.66
C MET A 494 25.67 1.91 -11.68
N TYR A 495 25.72 2.19 -10.40
CA TYR A 495 26.23 1.26 -9.38
C TYR A 495 25.12 0.57 -8.58
N ALA A 496 23.87 0.75 -8.94
CA ALA A 496 22.77 0.01 -8.35
C ALA A 496 22.87 -1.50 -8.64
N ASP A 497 22.22 -2.32 -7.83
CA ASP A 497 22.14 -3.76 -8.10
C ASP A 497 21.15 -4.06 -9.22
N THR A 498 20.11 -3.25 -9.35
CA THR A 498 19.11 -3.32 -10.42
C THR A 498 18.61 -1.94 -10.76
N ILE A 499 18.42 -1.67 -12.05
CA ILE A 499 17.76 -0.47 -12.55
C ILE A 499 16.41 -0.91 -13.15
N VAL A 500 15.34 -0.26 -12.71
CA VAL A 500 13.98 -0.44 -13.22
C VAL A 500 13.56 0.89 -13.83
N ALA A 501 13.22 0.88 -15.11
CA ALA A 501 12.66 2.02 -15.84
C ALA A 501 11.26 1.68 -16.34
N SER A 502 10.38 2.66 -16.41
CA SER A 502 9.12 2.49 -17.11
C SER A 502 9.38 2.48 -18.63
N PRO A 503 8.55 1.84 -19.44
CA PRO A 503 8.72 1.87 -20.89
C PRO A 503 8.50 3.26 -21.50
N ILE A 504 8.09 4.23 -20.71
CA ILE A 504 7.86 5.64 -21.11
C ILE A 504 8.80 6.61 -20.40
N THR A 505 9.86 6.08 -19.75
CA THR A 505 10.94 6.89 -19.15
C THR A 505 11.73 7.63 -20.20
#